data_30c8f37ef640eccc19543307332d639a
#
_entry.id   30c8f37ef640eccc19543307332d639a
#
_cell.length_a   1.000
_cell.length_b   1.000
_cell.length_c   1.000
_cell.angle_alpha   90.00
_cell.angle_beta   90.00
_cell.angle_gamma   90.00
#
_symmetry.space_group_name_H-M   'P 1'
#
loop_
_entity.id
_entity.type
_entity.pdbx_description
1 polymer ?
#
loop_
_entity_poly.entity_id
_entity_poly.type
_entity_poly.pdbx_seq_one_letter_code
_entity_poly.pdbx_strand_id
1 'polypeptide(L)'
;MEIYLVGGAVRDKLLGKPGKDNDWVVVGSTPQEMETQNFKAVGKDFPVFLHPETKEEYALARTERKTGKGYKGFTFHTSKDVTLEEDLARRDLTINAIAEDKEGCLIDPFNGREDLENRILRHVSPAFVEDPLRVLRVARFAARFGFRIAPETMTLMREISASGELEALVPERVWSELERAMGENYPSRFILALHACHALDILLPEVDQLFGIPQPKKYHPEIDTGIHTLMTLNQASRLSNDPHIRFAALVHDLGKGTTAKDKLPSHHGHEERGVKLIEKLCARYRAPNQYRDLAIQVS
;
A
#
# COMPACT_ATOMS: atom_id res chain seq x y z
N MET A 1 23.02 5.11 -23.18
CA MET A 1 22.50 5.30 -21.80
C MET A 1 21.55 6.47 -21.81
N GLU A 2 20.30 6.24 -21.51
CA GLU A 2 19.26 7.26 -21.39
C GLU A 2 18.74 7.25 -19.93
N ILE A 3 18.39 8.41 -19.41
CA ILE A 3 17.99 8.58 -18.01
C ILE A 3 16.65 9.27 -17.97
N TYR A 4 15.74 8.73 -17.17
CA TYR A 4 14.36 9.22 -17.03
C TYR A 4 14.00 9.37 -15.57
N LEU A 5 13.36 10.48 -15.20
CA LEU A 5 12.65 10.61 -13.94
C LEU A 5 11.37 9.78 -14.03
N VAL A 6 11.00 9.00 -13.00
CA VAL A 6 9.89 8.07 -13.10
C VAL A 6 9.03 8.01 -11.84
N GLY A 7 7.85 7.45 -11.98
CA GLY A 7 7.03 6.98 -10.87
C GLY A 7 6.47 8.08 -9.99
N GLY A 8 6.72 7.95 -8.68
CA GLY A 8 6.17 8.86 -7.68
C GLY A 8 6.57 10.32 -7.88
N ALA A 9 7.80 10.57 -8.30
CA ALA A 9 8.33 11.91 -8.54
C ALA A 9 7.58 12.64 -9.67
N VAL A 10 7.38 11.95 -10.82
CA VAL A 10 6.63 12.53 -11.95
C VAL A 10 5.17 12.74 -11.60
N ARG A 11 4.52 11.75 -10.98
CA ARG A 11 3.12 11.86 -10.51
C ARG A 11 2.94 13.06 -9.56
N ASP A 12 3.78 13.17 -8.54
CA ASP A 12 3.65 14.21 -7.51
C ASP A 12 3.93 15.60 -8.10
N LYS A 13 4.86 15.71 -9.09
CA LYS A 13 5.08 16.91 -9.89
C LYS A 13 3.83 17.30 -10.67
N LEU A 14 3.17 16.36 -11.35
CA LEU A 14 1.92 16.60 -12.09
C LEU A 14 0.75 17.01 -11.18
N LEU A 15 0.74 16.55 -9.94
CA LEU A 15 -0.22 16.96 -8.90
C LEU A 15 0.11 18.31 -8.25
N GLY A 16 1.18 19.01 -8.68
CA GLY A 16 1.65 20.25 -8.08
C GLY A 16 2.22 20.08 -6.66
N LYS A 17 2.65 18.88 -6.31
CA LYS A 17 3.22 18.52 -5.01
C LYS A 17 4.58 17.82 -5.19
N PRO A 18 5.58 18.51 -5.76
CA PRO A 18 6.88 17.88 -5.99
C PRO A 18 7.44 17.32 -4.68
N GLY A 19 7.83 16.04 -4.72
CA GLY A 19 8.46 15.35 -3.62
C GLY A 19 9.93 15.80 -3.43
N LYS A 20 10.56 15.28 -2.37
CA LYS A 20 11.99 15.49 -2.13
C LYS A 20 12.84 14.41 -2.78
N ASP A 21 12.27 13.25 -3.03
CA ASP A 21 12.99 12.08 -3.51
C ASP A 21 12.68 11.87 -5.00
N ASN A 22 13.71 11.83 -5.81
CA ASN A 22 13.62 11.54 -7.23
C ASN A 22 14.07 10.09 -7.47
N ASP A 23 13.22 9.34 -8.18
CA ASP A 23 13.54 8.00 -8.66
C ASP A 23 13.91 8.07 -10.14
N TRP A 24 15.10 7.59 -10.48
CA TRP A 24 15.62 7.60 -11.85
C TRP A 24 15.70 6.19 -12.42
N VAL A 25 15.29 6.03 -13.68
CA VAL A 25 15.52 4.79 -14.45
C VAL A 25 16.55 5.06 -15.52
N VAL A 26 17.48 4.11 -15.64
CA VAL A 26 18.57 4.13 -16.64
C VAL A 26 18.32 3.02 -17.66
N VAL A 27 18.15 3.41 -18.92
CA VAL A 27 17.95 2.50 -20.06
C VAL A 27 19.24 2.39 -20.89
N GLY A 28 19.50 1.21 -21.43
CA GLY A 28 20.63 0.99 -22.33
C GLY A 28 22.00 1.01 -21.63
N SER A 29 22.07 0.62 -20.35
CA SER A 29 23.31 0.54 -19.58
C SER A 29 23.45 -0.78 -18.82
N THR A 30 24.63 -1.03 -18.29
CA THR A 30 24.95 -2.20 -17.45
C THR A 30 25.47 -1.76 -16.09
N PRO A 31 25.48 -2.66 -15.07
CA PRO A 31 26.10 -2.35 -13.79
C PRO A 31 27.54 -1.87 -13.90
N GLN A 32 28.32 -2.51 -14.75
CA GLN A 32 29.74 -2.14 -14.97
C GLN A 32 29.91 -0.73 -15.57
N GLU A 33 29.00 -0.36 -16.48
CA GLU A 33 29.04 0.98 -17.07
C GLU A 33 28.63 2.05 -16.06
N MET A 34 27.68 1.76 -15.16
CA MET A 34 27.31 2.64 -14.06
C MET A 34 28.47 2.86 -13.09
N GLU A 35 29.16 1.79 -12.71
CA GLU A 35 30.34 1.86 -11.83
C GLU A 35 31.49 2.66 -12.48
N THR A 36 31.70 2.49 -13.78
CA THR A 36 32.72 3.26 -14.53
C THR A 36 32.43 4.77 -14.50
N GLN A 37 31.17 5.17 -14.38
CA GLN A 37 30.74 6.56 -14.22
C GLN A 37 30.67 7.00 -12.74
N ASN A 38 31.31 6.26 -11.83
CA ASN A 38 31.37 6.51 -10.38
C ASN A 38 30.04 6.44 -9.65
N PHE A 39 29.03 5.80 -10.22
CA PHE A 39 27.82 5.45 -9.47
C PHE A 39 28.14 4.34 -8.47
N LYS A 40 27.62 4.46 -7.25
CA LYS A 40 27.85 3.48 -6.18
C LYS A 40 26.70 2.51 -6.10
N ALA A 41 26.95 1.23 -6.36
CA ALA A 41 25.96 0.18 -6.19
C ALA A 41 25.49 0.09 -4.73
N VAL A 42 24.15 0.04 -4.52
CA VAL A 42 23.48 -0.14 -3.24
C VAL A 42 22.37 -1.19 -3.40
N GLY A 43 22.15 -1.96 -2.36
CA GLY A 43 21.15 -3.06 -2.41
C GLY A 43 21.79 -4.41 -2.78
N LYS A 44 21.25 -5.48 -2.18
CA LYS A 44 21.74 -6.84 -2.38
C LYS A 44 21.05 -7.57 -3.53
N ASP A 45 19.79 -7.19 -3.80
CA ASP A 45 18.92 -7.94 -4.69
C ASP A 45 18.64 -7.22 -6.02
N PHE A 46 18.93 -5.91 -6.11
CA PHE A 46 18.67 -5.08 -7.28
C PHE A 46 19.82 -4.15 -7.61
N PRO A 47 20.11 -3.92 -8.90
CA PRO A 47 21.09 -2.94 -9.33
C PRO A 47 20.49 -1.51 -9.20
N VAL A 48 20.46 -1.01 -7.97
CA VAL A 48 20.21 0.40 -7.65
C VAL A 48 21.55 1.05 -7.37
N PHE A 49 21.75 2.23 -7.86
CA PHE A 49 22.98 2.98 -7.78
C PHE A 49 22.72 4.37 -7.20
N LEU A 50 23.62 4.86 -6.35
CA LEU A 50 23.61 6.24 -5.90
C LEU A 50 24.46 7.11 -6.83
N HIS A 51 23.88 8.22 -7.25
CA HIS A 51 24.60 9.22 -8.01
C HIS A 51 25.81 9.76 -7.21
N PRO A 52 27.00 9.95 -7.82
CA PRO A 52 28.21 10.30 -7.09
C PRO A 52 28.08 11.62 -6.30
N GLU A 53 27.36 12.59 -6.85
CA GLU A 53 27.22 13.94 -6.27
C GLU A 53 25.88 14.09 -5.51
N THR A 54 24.73 13.88 -6.18
CA THR A 54 23.40 14.17 -5.62
C THR A 54 22.94 13.12 -4.63
N LYS A 55 23.51 11.90 -4.66
CA LYS A 55 23.09 10.72 -3.87
C LYS A 55 21.68 10.23 -4.15
N GLU A 56 21.06 10.71 -5.21
CA GLU A 56 19.78 10.21 -5.69
C GLU A 56 19.90 8.77 -6.20
N GLU A 57 18.79 8.04 -6.15
CA GLU A 57 18.73 6.63 -6.55
C GLU A 57 18.45 6.47 -8.04
N TYR A 58 19.33 5.69 -8.69
CA TYR A 58 19.24 5.34 -10.11
C TYR A 58 19.12 3.83 -10.23
N ALA A 59 18.02 3.34 -10.81
CA ALA A 59 17.81 1.93 -11.08
C ALA A 59 17.97 1.62 -12.57
N LEU A 60 18.63 0.52 -12.91
CA LEU A 60 18.62 0.03 -14.29
C LEU A 60 17.23 -0.43 -14.68
N ALA A 61 16.83 -0.12 -15.92
CA ALA A 61 15.59 -0.64 -16.49
C ALA A 61 15.59 -2.17 -16.41
N ARG A 62 14.46 -2.75 -16.01
CA ARG A 62 14.34 -4.19 -15.78
C ARG A 62 12.98 -4.75 -16.12
N THR A 63 12.96 -6.01 -16.46
CA THR A 63 11.73 -6.83 -16.43
C THR A 63 11.76 -7.72 -15.19
N GLU A 64 10.58 -8.05 -14.71
CA GLU A 64 10.38 -8.94 -13.56
C GLU A 64 9.56 -10.15 -14.02
N ARG A 65 9.94 -11.35 -13.59
CA ARG A 65 9.17 -12.57 -13.80
C ARG A 65 8.97 -13.30 -12.49
N LYS A 66 7.74 -13.65 -12.18
CA LYS A 66 7.42 -14.53 -11.05
C LYS A 66 7.85 -15.96 -11.38
N THR A 67 8.77 -16.50 -10.60
CA THR A 67 9.29 -17.89 -10.75
C THR A 67 8.93 -18.78 -9.56
N GLY A 68 8.27 -18.21 -8.51
CA GLY A 68 7.88 -18.95 -7.31
C GLY A 68 6.91 -18.15 -6.43
N LYS A 69 6.47 -18.73 -5.31
CA LYS A 69 5.59 -18.07 -4.35
C LYS A 69 6.35 -17.06 -3.48
N GLY A 70 5.69 -15.95 -3.13
CA GLY A 70 6.19 -14.94 -2.20
C GLY A 70 7.29 -14.04 -2.77
N TYR A 71 7.88 -13.22 -1.89
CA TYR A 71 8.86 -12.18 -2.25
C TYR A 71 10.14 -12.69 -2.95
N LYS A 72 10.62 -13.88 -2.57
CA LYS A 72 11.81 -14.51 -3.18
C LYS A 72 11.53 -15.18 -4.52
N GLY A 73 10.29 -15.18 -4.96
CA GLY A 73 9.84 -15.82 -6.20
C GLY A 73 9.97 -14.94 -7.45
N PHE A 74 10.74 -13.85 -7.42
CA PHE A 74 10.96 -13.00 -8.59
C PHE A 74 12.39 -13.17 -9.12
N THR A 75 12.47 -13.31 -10.44
CA THR A 75 13.74 -13.20 -11.18
C THR A 75 13.73 -11.87 -11.92
N PHE A 76 14.79 -11.09 -11.71
CA PHE A 76 15.00 -9.79 -12.35
C PHE A 76 15.91 -9.96 -13.53
N HIS A 77 15.53 -9.41 -14.66
CA HIS A 77 16.37 -9.37 -15.84
C HIS A 77 16.68 -7.92 -16.17
N THR A 78 17.97 -7.58 -16.08
CA THR A 78 18.51 -6.29 -16.48
C THR A 78 19.47 -6.52 -17.65
N SER A 79 19.14 -5.98 -18.81
CA SER A 79 20.02 -5.96 -19.97
C SER A 79 19.87 -4.63 -20.69
N LYS A 80 20.82 -4.31 -21.58
CA LYS A 80 20.77 -3.08 -22.40
C LYS A 80 19.52 -3.03 -23.29
N ASP A 81 18.94 -4.17 -23.58
CA ASP A 81 17.78 -4.30 -24.49
C ASP A 81 16.45 -4.03 -23.80
N VAL A 82 16.43 -3.96 -22.45
CA VAL A 82 15.20 -3.63 -21.72
C VAL A 82 14.83 -2.18 -21.98
N THR A 83 13.65 -1.99 -22.53
CA THR A 83 13.11 -0.68 -22.89
C THR A 83 12.52 0.05 -21.68
N LEU A 84 12.34 1.37 -21.80
CA LEU A 84 11.61 2.15 -20.81
C LEU A 84 10.18 1.64 -20.63
N GLU A 85 9.49 1.33 -21.73
CA GLU A 85 8.12 0.85 -21.71
C GLU A 85 7.96 -0.47 -20.94
N GLU A 86 8.90 -1.41 -21.13
CA GLU A 86 8.92 -2.66 -20.36
C GLU A 86 9.13 -2.42 -18.85
N ASP A 87 10.00 -1.48 -18.45
CA ASP A 87 10.13 -1.10 -17.03
C ASP A 87 8.87 -0.45 -16.49
N LEU A 88 8.21 0.40 -17.25
CA LEU A 88 6.95 1.02 -16.85
C LEU A 88 5.80 -0.01 -16.78
N ALA A 89 5.77 -0.99 -17.68
CA ALA A 89 4.72 -2.03 -17.75
C ALA A 89 4.64 -2.93 -16.51
N ARG A 90 5.76 -3.14 -15.80
CA ARG A 90 5.81 -3.95 -14.58
C ARG A 90 5.35 -3.21 -13.33
N ARG A 91 5.09 -1.90 -13.38
CA ARG A 91 4.69 -1.09 -12.23
C ARG A 91 3.27 -1.41 -11.78
N ASP A 92 2.91 -0.94 -10.59
CA ASP A 92 1.61 -1.23 -9.97
C ASP A 92 0.44 -0.47 -10.63
N LEU A 93 0.57 0.85 -10.78
CA LEU A 93 -0.51 1.73 -11.23
C LEU A 93 -0.05 2.61 -12.39
N THR A 94 -0.96 2.91 -13.32
CA THR A 94 -0.73 3.81 -14.46
C THR A 94 -0.18 5.17 -14.04
N ILE A 95 -0.71 5.74 -12.96
CA ILE A 95 -0.24 7.00 -12.38
C ILE A 95 1.21 6.96 -11.86
N ASN A 96 1.77 5.78 -11.67
CA ASN A 96 3.18 5.54 -11.29
C ASN A 96 4.02 5.05 -12.46
N ALA A 97 3.43 4.89 -13.66
CA ALA A 97 4.06 4.41 -14.87
C ALA A 97 4.25 5.53 -15.91
N ILE A 98 4.50 6.74 -15.43
CA ILE A 98 4.82 7.92 -16.22
C ILE A 98 6.31 8.22 -16.04
N ALA A 99 6.99 8.54 -17.12
CA ALA A 99 8.38 8.98 -17.13
C ALA A 99 8.52 10.41 -17.68
N GLU A 100 9.62 11.07 -17.34
CA GLU A 100 10.00 12.37 -17.86
C GLU A 100 11.46 12.31 -18.29
N ASP A 101 11.76 12.74 -19.51
CA ASP A 101 13.12 12.84 -20.01
C ASP A 101 13.83 14.11 -19.47
N LYS A 102 15.10 14.25 -19.85
CA LYS A 102 15.94 15.39 -19.44
C LYS A 102 15.49 16.72 -20.05
N GLU A 103 14.74 16.71 -21.13
CA GLU A 103 14.13 17.87 -21.77
C GLU A 103 12.78 18.25 -21.14
N GLY A 104 12.26 17.44 -20.22
CA GLY A 104 10.98 17.63 -19.56
C GLY A 104 9.80 17.08 -20.35
N CYS A 105 10.04 16.30 -21.41
CA CYS A 105 8.98 15.65 -22.17
C CYS A 105 8.45 14.42 -21.40
N LEU A 106 7.13 14.34 -21.30
CA LEU A 106 6.47 13.23 -20.62
C LEU A 106 6.28 12.03 -21.56
N ILE A 107 6.63 10.84 -21.06
CA ILE A 107 6.46 9.55 -21.73
C ILE A 107 5.44 8.76 -20.91
N ASP A 108 4.25 8.55 -21.47
CA ASP A 108 3.10 7.97 -20.79
C ASP A 108 2.40 6.92 -21.67
N PRO A 109 3.00 5.74 -21.83
CA PRO A 109 2.46 4.68 -22.70
C PRO A 109 1.19 4.03 -22.15
N PHE A 110 0.84 4.25 -20.87
CA PHE A 110 -0.28 3.60 -20.20
C PHE A 110 -1.40 4.56 -19.78
N ASN A 111 -1.43 5.80 -20.33
CA ASN A 111 -2.43 6.83 -20.06
C ASN A 111 -2.54 7.19 -18.56
N GLY A 112 -1.42 7.18 -17.83
CA GLY A 112 -1.38 7.51 -16.40
C GLY A 112 -1.78 8.95 -16.11
N ARG A 113 -1.55 9.88 -17.04
CA ARG A 113 -1.97 11.29 -16.93
C ARG A 113 -3.48 11.41 -16.95
N GLU A 114 -4.16 10.72 -17.87
CA GLU A 114 -5.62 10.70 -17.95
C GLU A 114 -6.22 10.11 -16.67
N ASP A 115 -5.69 8.99 -16.17
CA ASP A 115 -6.12 8.41 -14.90
C ASP A 115 -5.86 9.35 -13.70
N LEU A 116 -4.77 10.12 -13.74
CA LEU A 116 -4.45 11.11 -12.71
C LEU A 116 -5.47 12.27 -12.70
N GLU A 117 -5.81 12.80 -13.87
CA GLU A 117 -6.82 13.86 -14.06
C GLU A 117 -8.22 13.37 -13.63
N ASN A 118 -8.58 12.15 -14.00
CA ASN A 118 -9.85 11.50 -13.67
C ASN A 118 -9.92 10.95 -12.24
N ARG A 119 -8.81 11.03 -11.48
CA ARG A 119 -8.68 10.52 -10.11
C ARG A 119 -8.98 9.01 -10.00
N ILE A 120 -8.36 8.23 -10.88
CA ILE A 120 -8.53 6.77 -10.99
C ILE A 120 -7.23 6.08 -10.60
N LEU A 121 -7.34 4.97 -9.88
CA LEU A 121 -6.27 4.02 -9.60
C LEU A 121 -6.48 2.80 -10.49
N ARG A 122 -5.70 2.71 -11.56
CA ARG A 122 -5.75 1.62 -12.54
C ARG A 122 -4.43 0.89 -12.56
N HIS A 123 -4.46 -0.45 -12.59
CA HIS A 123 -3.27 -1.27 -12.81
C HIS A 123 -2.69 -1.05 -14.21
N VAL A 124 -1.37 -1.23 -14.35
CA VAL A 124 -0.69 -0.98 -15.63
C VAL A 124 -0.91 -2.13 -16.61
N SER A 125 -0.77 -3.36 -16.16
CA SER A 125 -0.77 -4.56 -17.00
C SER A 125 -1.28 -5.79 -16.24
N PRO A 126 -1.55 -6.91 -16.95
CA PRO A 126 -1.91 -8.19 -16.30
C PRO A 126 -0.85 -8.72 -15.32
N ALA A 127 0.42 -8.29 -15.43
CA ALA A 127 1.47 -8.61 -14.46
C ALA A 127 1.18 -8.06 -13.05
N PHE A 128 0.12 -7.28 -12.88
CA PHE A 128 -0.35 -6.81 -11.58
C PHE A 128 -0.56 -7.95 -10.57
N VAL A 129 -1.06 -9.09 -11.01
CA VAL A 129 -1.34 -10.25 -10.14
C VAL A 129 -0.07 -10.97 -9.64
N GLU A 130 1.10 -10.66 -10.18
CA GLU A 130 2.34 -11.34 -9.82
C GLU A 130 2.83 -10.95 -8.40
N ASP A 131 2.61 -9.71 -7.95
CA ASP A 131 2.95 -9.27 -6.60
C ASP A 131 1.69 -9.00 -5.76
N PRO A 132 1.32 -9.91 -4.84
CA PRO A 132 0.13 -9.74 -4.00
C PRO A 132 0.19 -8.50 -3.09
N LEU A 133 1.37 -7.95 -2.80
CA LEU A 133 1.48 -6.70 -2.05
C LEU A 133 0.83 -5.51 -2.78
N ARG A 134 0.66 -5.59 -4.09
CA ARG A 134 0.01 -4.54 -4.88
C ARG A 134 -1.42 -4.27 -4.42
N VAL A 135 -2.12 -5.26 -3.85
CA VAL A 135 -3.44 -5.08 -3.23
C VAL A 135 -3.37 -4.03 -2.10
N LEU A 136 -2.40 -4.16 -1.18
CA LEU A 136 -2.22 -3.20 -0.09
C LEU A 136 -1.72 -1.85 -0.62
N ARG A 137 -0.85 -1.85 -1.62
CA ARG A 137 -0.35 -0.61 -2.25
C ARG A 137 -1.47 0.19 -2.89
N VAL A 138 -2.36 -0.44 -3.67
CA VAL A 138 -3.53 0.23 -4.27
C VAL A 138 -4.45 0.78 -3.17
N ALA A 139 -4.73 0.00 -2.13
CA ALA A 139 -5.52 0.44 -0.99
C ALA A 139 -4.88 1.67 -0.30
N ARG A 140 -3.54 1.68 -0.13
CA ARG A 140 -2.83 2.83 0.43
C ARG A 140 -2.87 4.05 -0.49
N PHE A 141 -2.75 3.87 -1.81
CA PHE A 141 -2.91 4.99 -2.74
C PHE A 141 -4.35 5.55 -2.73
N ALA A 142 -5.37 4.69 -2.53
CA ALA A 142 -6.74 5.16 -2.29
C ALA A 142 -6.83 6.02 -1.01
N ALA A 143 -6.12 5.62 0.06
CA ALA A 143 -6.01 6.41 1.28
C ALA A 143 -5.22 7.72 1.09
N ARG A 144 -4.17 7.71 0.27
CA ARG A 144 -3.33 8.88 0.02
C ARG A 144 -4.04 9.95 -0.80
N PHE A 145 -4.64 9.57 -1.92
CA PHE A 145 -5.16 10.50 -2.91
C PHE A 145 -6.69 10.69 -2.84
N GLY A 146 -7.41 9.78 -2.20
CA GLY A 146 -8.87 9.78 -2.24
C GLY A 146 -9.44 9.37 -3.61
N PHE A 147 -8.63 8.79 -4.50
CA PHE A 147 -9.01 8.37 -5.84
C PHE A 147 -9.88 7.11 -5.82
N ARG A 148 -10.63 6.89 -6.89
CA ARG A 148 -11.43 5.66 -7.09
C ARG A 148 -10.53 4.56 -7.67
N ILE A 149 -10.74 3.33 -7.23
CA ILE A 149 -10.11 2.16 -7.85
C ILE A 149 -10.93 1.79 -9.09
N ALA A 150 -10.27 1.58 -10.21
CA ALA A 150 -10.91 1.14 -11.45
C ALA A 150 -11.57 -0.24 -11.26
N PRO A 151 -12.77 -0.49 -11.84
CA PRO A 151 -13.49 -1.76 -11.65
C PRO A 151 -12.66 -2.99 -12.04
N GLU A 152 -11.92 -2.91 -13.13
CA GLU A 152 -11.02 -3.96 -13.61
C GLU A 152 -9.85 -4.20 -12.65
N THR A 153 -9.32 -3.17 -12.01
CA THR A 153 -8.29 -3.29 -10.98
C THR A 153 -8.85 -3.94 -9.71
N MET A 154 -10.07 -3.56 -9.31
CA MET A 154 -10.76 -4.19 -8.19
C MET A 154 -11.03 -5.68 -8.45
N THR A 155 -11.30 -6.07 -9.69
CA THR A 155 -11.45 -7.48 -10.08
C THR A 155 -10.14 -8.25 -9.87
N LEU A 156 -9.00 -7.74 -10.35
CA LEU A 156 -7.69 -8.36 -10.10
C LEU A 156 -7.33 -8.42 -8.61
N MET A 157 -7.68 -7.40 -7.84
CA MET A 157 -7.47 -7.43 -6.38
C MET A 157 -8.27 -8.57 -5.73
N ARG A 158 -9.51 -8.82 -6.15
CA ARG A 158 -10.31 -9.97 -5.67
C ARG A 158 -9.72 -11.31 -6.08
N GLU A 159 -9.23 -11.42 -7.31
CA GLU A 159 -8.55 -12.62 -7.80
C GLU A 159 -7.31 -12.94 -6.95
N ILE A 160 -6.49 -11.93 -6.63
CA ILE A 160 -5.34 -12.09 -5.74
C ILE A 160 -5.79 -12.52 -4.33
N SER A 161 -6.85 -11.92 -3.78
CA SER A 161 -7.38 -12.31 -2.48
C SER A 161 -7.84 -13.77 -2.47
N ALA A 162 -8.49 -14.22 -3.53
CA ALA A 162 -8.96 -15.61 -3.66
C ALA A 162 -7.86 -16.64 -3.94
N SER A 163 -6.65 -16.21 -4.35
CA SER A 163 -5.57 -17.11 -4.77
C SER A 163 -4.79 -17.77 -3.64
N GLY A 164 -4.94 -17.28 -2.39
CA GLY A 164 -4.12 -17.70 -1.24
C GLY A 164 -2.72 -17.08 -1.21
N GLU A 165 -2.44 -16.10 -2.07
CA GLU A 165 -1.12 -15.43 -2.12
C GLU A 165 -0.95 -14.37 -1.02
N LEU A 166 -2.04 -13.83 -0.47
CA LEU A 166 -1.98 -12.82 0.58
C LEU A 166 -1.43 -13.38 1.90
N GLU A 167 -1.71 -14.66 2.21
CA GLU A 167 -1.20 -15.35 3.41
C GLU A 167 0.32 -15.56 3.35
N ALA A 168 0.90 -15.57 2.14
CA ALA A 168 2.34 -15.72 1.93
C ALA A 168 3.12 -14.40 2.03
N LEU A 169 2.43 -13.28 2.25
CA LEU A 169 3.09 -11.98 2.39
C LEU A 169 3.97 -11.93 3.64
N VAL A 170 5.14 -11.33 3.49
CA VAL A 170 6.05 -11.09 4.60
C VAL A 170 5.41 -10.12 5.60
N PRO A 171 5.30 -10.49 6.89
CA PRO A 171 4.60 -9.70 7.91
C PRO A 171 5.03 -8.23 7.96
N GLU A 172 6.32 -7.96 7.88
CA GLU A 172 6.87 -6.61 7.94
C GLU A 172 6.47 -5.76 6.73
N ARG A 173 6.27 -6.38 5.55
CA ARG A 173 5.78 -5.66 4.36
C ARG A 173 4.31 -5.28 4.52
N VAL A 174 3.49 -6.17 5.10
CA VAL A 174 2.08 -5.89 5.42
C VAL A 174 2.00 -4.75 6.44
N TRP A 175 2.79 -4.83 7.53
CA TRP A 175 2.86 -3.76 8.53
C TRP A 175 3.25 -2.42 7.92
N SER A 176 4.30 -2.40 7.10
CA SER A 176 4.78 -1.17 6.46
C SER A 176 3.70 -0.48 5.60
N GLU A 177 2.89 -1.25 4.85
CA GLU A 177 1.80 -0.66 4.07
C GLU A 177 0.65 -0.17 4.97
N LEU A 178 0.31 -0.91 6.04
CA LEU A 178 -0.69 -0.51 7.03
C LEU A 178 -0.26 0.77 7.77
N GLU A 179 0.96 0.81 8.28
CA GLU A 179 1.52 1.97 8.99
C GLU A 179 1.51 3.22 8.11
N ARG A 180 1.99 3.09 6.87
CA ARG A 180 1.94 4.19 5.88
C ARG A 180 0.52 4.62 5.59
N ALA A 181 -0.42 3.67 5.46
CA ALA A 181 -1.82 3.99 5.23
C ALA A 181 -2.45 4.77 6.39
N MET A 182 -2.05 4.48 7.63
CA MET A 182 -2.47 5.26 8.79
C MET A 182 -1.91 6.70 8.76
N GLY A 183 -0.75 6.93 8.13
CA GLY A 183 -0.19 8.25 7.90
C GLY A 183 -0.86 9.06 6.77
N GLU A 184 -1.69 8.46 5.92
CA GLU A 184 -2.26 9.10 4.74
C GLU A 184 -3.50 9.98 5.07
N ASN A 185 -3.97 10.77 4.07
CA ASN A 185 -5.05 11.72 4.24
C ASN A 185 -6.42 11.08 4.55
N TYR A 186 -6.66 9.87 4.03
CA TYR A 186 -7.97 9.19 4.09
C TYR A 186 -7.79 7.72 4.53
N PRO A 187 -7.28 7.46 5.76
CA PRO A 187 -6.90 6.10 6.17
C PRO A 187 -8.06 5.09 6.14
N SER A 188 -9.30 5.52 6.34
CA SER A 188 -10.48 4.65 6.22
C SER A 188 -10.67 4.07 4.82
N ARG A 189 -10.19 4.74 3.77
CA ARG A 189 -10.25 4.21 2.40
C ARG A 189 -9.35 3.00 2.19
N PHE A 190 -8.25 2.88 2.96
CA PHE A 190 -7.44 1.67 2.98
C PHE A 190 -8.27 0.47 3.42
N ILE A 191 -8.95 0.60 4.56
CA ILE A 191 -9.79 -0.47 5.11
C ILE A 191 -10.94 -0.81 4.15
N LEU A 192 -11.64 0.21 3.63
CA LEU A 192 -12.73 0.02 2.67
C LEU A 192 -12.28 -0.69 1.39
N ALA A 193 -11.11 -0.36 0.85
CA ALA A 193 -10.57 -1.00 -0.34
C ALA A 193 -10.25 -2.48 -0.10
N LEU A 194 -9.62 -2.80 1.05
CA LEU A 194 -9.33 -4.18 1.43
C LEU A 194 -10.62 -4.97 1.69
N HIS A 195 -11.62 -4.38 2.34
CA HIS A 195 -12.93 -5.02 2.56
C HIS A 195 -13.63 -5.31 1.23
N ALA A 196 -13.65 -4.35 0.29
CA ALA A 196 -14.31 -4.49 -1.01
C ALA A 196 -13.69 -5.57 -1.92
N CYS A 197 -12.40 -5.90 -1.72
CA CYS A 197 -11.72 -6.96 -2.47
C CYS A 197 -11.51 -8.26 -1.67
N HIS A 198 -12.12 -8.40 -0.49
CA HIS A 198 -11.97 -9.58 0.39
C HIS A 198 -10.53 -9.84 0.85
N ALA A 199 -9.70 -8.80 0.92
CA ALA A 199 -8.37 -8.90 1.49
C ALA A 199 -8.37 -8.62 2.99
N LEU A 200 -9.41 -7.92 3.50
CA LEU A 200 -9.50 -7.53 4.91
C LEU A 200 -9.69 -8.74 5.82
N ASP A 201 -10.58 -9.67 5.45
CA ASP A 201 -10.84 -10.90 6.19
C ASP A 201 -9.61 -11.82 6.29
N ILE A 202 -8.72 -11.76 5.30
CA ILE A 202 -7.46 -12.52 5.27
C ILE A 202 -6.38 -11.83 6.10
N LEU A 203 -6.18 -10.53 5.87
CA LEU A 203 -5.06 -9.78 6.47
C LEU A 203 -5.38 -9.26 7.87
N LEU A 204 -6.57 -8.73 8.07
CA LEU A 204 -7.01 -8.10 9.32
C LEU A 204 -8.41 -8.64 9.74
N PRO A 205 -8.54 -9.97 9.95
CA PRO A 205 -9.84 -10.59 10.28
C PRO A 205 -10.48 -9.99 11.51
N GLU A 206 -9.69 -9.49 12.47
CA GLU A 206 -10.20 -8.84 13.68
C GLU A 206 -10.92 -7.53 13.37
N VAL A 207 -10.48 -6.81 12.31
CA VAL A 207 -11.14 -5.58 11.83
C VAL A 207 -12.34 -5.94 10.96
N ASP A 208 -12.21 -6.93 10.09
CA ASP A 208 -13.27 -7.37 9.20
C ASP A 208 -14.50 -7.85 9.96
N GLN A 209 -14.30 -8.58 11.06
CA GLN A 209 -15.38 -9.08 11.93
C GLN A 209 -16.24 -7.99 12.58
N LEU A 210 -15.82 -6.72 12.57
CA LEU A 210 -16.60 -5.61 13.09
C LEU A 210 -17.79 -5.23 12.19
N PHE A 211 -17.68 -5.51 10.89
CA PHE A 211 -18.74 -5.20 9.94
C PHE A 211 -19.94 -6.16 10.13
N GLY A 212 -21.14 -5.60 10.16
CA GLY A 212 -22.35 -6.34 10.42
C GLY A 212 -22.66 -6.60 11.91
N ILE A 213 -21.80 -6.16 12.85
CA ILE A 213 -22.01 -6.30 14.28
C ILE A 213 -22.81 -5.09 14.80
N PRO A 214 -24.04 -5.30 15.32
CA PRO A 214 -24.90 -4.20 15.80
C PRO A 214 -24.46 -3.67 17.17
N GLN A 215 -24.59 -2.36 17.36
CA GLN A 215 -24.42 -1.66 18.64
C GLN A 215 -25.72 -0.98 19.07
N PRO A 216 -25.86 -0.58 20.37
CA PRO A 216 -27.06 0.09 20.86
C PRO A 216 -27.28 1.43 20.15
N LYS A 217 -28.37 1.56 19.38
CA LYS A 217 -28.75 2.76 18.62
C LYS A 217 -28.78 4.05 19.45
N LYS A 218 -29.04 3.93 20.73
CA LYS A 218 -29.10 5.09 21.65
C LYS A 218 -27.77 5.84 21.73
N TYR A 219 -26.64 5.11 21.62
CA TYR A 219 -25.29 5.65 21.75
C TYR A 219 -24.53 5.70 20.42
N HIS A 220 -24.95 4.85 19.47
CA HIS A 220 -24.31 4.65 18.18
C HIS A 220 -25.39 4.68 17.07
N PRO A 221 -25.76 5.89 16.57
CA PRO A 221 -26.82 6.03 15.56
C PRO A 221 -26.48 5.32 14.24
N GLU A 222 -25.20 5.11 13.94
CA GLU A 222 -24.69 4.32 12.82
C GLU A 222 -24.94 2.82 12.95
N ILE A 223 -25.24 2.33 14.16
CA ILE A 223 -25.58 0.95 14.54
C ILE A 223 -24.47 -0.08 14.28
N ASP A 224 -23.81 -0.05 13.14
CA ASP A 224 -22.77 -1.01 12.72
C ASP A 224 -21.40 -0.66 13.30
N THR A 225 -20.76 -1.64 13.97
CA THR A 225 -19.44 -1.43 14.61
C THR A 225 -18.33 -1.17 13.61
N GLY A 226 -18.36 -1.80 12.43
CA GLY A 226 -17.37 -1.55 11.37
C GLY A 226 -17.48 -0.12 10.83
N ILE A 227 -18.70 0.35 10.59
CA ILE A 227 -18.96 1.74 10.19
C ILE A 227 -18.52 2.70 11.29
N HIS A 228 -18.83 2.41 12.56
CA HIS A 228 -18.34 3.18 13.72
C HIS A 228 -16.81 3.31 13.72
N THR A 229 -16.12 2.19 13.55
CA THR A 229 -14.63 2.14 13.49
C THR A 229 -14.09 3.04 12.37
N LEU A 230 -14.70 3.01 11.18
CA LEU A 230 -14.30 3.89 10.07
C LEU A 230 -14.56 5.38 10.38
N MET A 231 -15.67 5.69 11.03
CA MET A 231 -16.00 7.06 11.46
C MET A 231 -15.00 7.55 12.51
N THR A 232 -14.67 6.72 13.51
CA THR A 232 -13.68 7.01 14.53
C THR A 232 -12.29 7.26 13.92
N LEU A 233 -11.86 6.39 12.99
CA LEU A 233 -10.61 6.56 12.26
C LEU A 233 -10.58 7.87 11.43
N ASN A 234 -11.69 8.23 10.79
CA ASN A 234 -11.81 9.49 10.08
C ASN A 234 -11.73 10.71 11.01
N GLN A 235 -12.31 10.64 12.20
CA GLN A 235 -12.18 11.72 13.19
C GLN A 235 -10.74 11.80 13.72
N ALA A 236 -10.12 10.68 14.06
CA ALA A 236 -8.72 10.63 14.47
C ALA A 236 -7.80 11.26 13.41
N SER A 237 -8.06 11.01 12.11
CA SER A 237 -7.26 11.57 11.01
C SER A 237 -7.41 13.08 10.83
N ARG A 238 -8.54 13.67 11.27
CA ARG A 238 -8.74 15.12 11.28
C ARG A 238 -8.05 15.80 12.47
N LEU A 239 -7.91 15.07 13.59
CA LEU A 239 -7.37 15.62 14.84
C LEU A 239 -5.86 15.46 14.96
N SER A 240 -5.29 14.42 14.34
CA SER A 240 -3.86 14.13 14.45
C SER A 240 -3.33 13.49 13.15
N ASN A 241 -2.07 13.83 12.82
CA ASN A 241 -1.31 13.18 11.75
C ASN A 241 -0.47 12.00 12.26
N ASP A 242 -0.50 11.72 13.56
CA ASP A 242 0.25 10.64 14.17
C ASP A 242 -0.37 9.27 13.82
N PRO A 243 0.36 8.39 13.11
CA PRO A 243 -0.15 7.07 12.73
C PRO A 243 -0.40 6.16 13.95
N HIS A 244 0.25 6.39 15.10
CA HIS A 244 -0.01 5.62 16.33
C HIS A 244 -1.43 5.86 16.84
N ILE A 245 -1.85 7.15 16.91
CA ILE A 245 -3.20 7.53 17.32
C ILE A 245 -4.25 6.96 16.37
N ARG A 246 -3.99 7.03 15.07
CA ARG A 246 -4.92 6.51 14.06
C ARG A 246 -5.02 4.99 14.08
N PHE A 247 -3.91 4.30 14.31
CA PHE A 247 -3.92 2.85 14.51
C PHE A 247 -4.70 2.47 15.79
N ALA A 248 -4.47 3.16 16.90
CA ALA A 248 -5.25 2.94 18.12
C ALA A 248 -6.75 3.15 17.88
N ALA A 249 -7.15 4.21 17.14
CA ALA A 249 -8.53 4.44 16.74
C ALA A 249 -9.09 3.33 15.82
N LEU A 250 -8.28 2.72 14.98
CA LEU A 250 -8.70 1.59 14.14
C LEU A 250 -9.02 0.35 14.95
N VAL A 251 -8.28 0.09 16.03
CA VAL A 251 -8.34 -1.18 16.75
C VAL A 251 -9.03 -1.11 18.12
N HIS A 252 -9.52 0.07 18.55
CA HIS A 252 -10.07 0.30 19.89
C HIS A 252 -11.23 -0.63 20.25
N ASP A 253 -12.04 -1.01 19.29
CA ASP A 253 -13.29 -1.77 19.47
C ASP A 253 -13.21 -3.23 18.96
N LEU A 254 -12.02 -3.79 18.71
CA LEU A 254 -11.86 -5.14 18.15
C LEU A 254 -12.63 -6.21 18.95
N GLY A 255 -12.69 -6.04 20.26
CA GLY A 255 -13.39 -7.00 21.14
C GLY A 255 -14.90 -7.09 20.90
N LYS A 256 -15.53 -6.08 20.28
CA LYS A 256 -16.96 -6.11 19.93
C LYS A 256 -17.27 -7.20 18.89
N GLY A 257 -16.35 -7.45 17.94
CA GLY A 257 -16.49 -8.50 16.93
C GLY A 257 -16.59 -9.92 17.51
N THR A 258 -16.15 -10.14 18.75
CA THR A 258 -16.20 -11.45 19.42
C THR A 258 -17.42 -11.61 20.36
N THR A 259 -18.36 -10.68 20.35
CA THR A 259 -19.54 -10.75 21.19
C THR A 259 -20.48 -11.85 20.71
N ALA A 260 -20.90 -12.73 21.62
CA ALA A 260 -21.84 -13.80 21.31
C ALA A 260 -23.19 -13.23 20.81
N LYS A 261 -23.77 -13.88 19.80
CA LYS A 261 -24.98 -13.37 19.10
C LYS A 261 -26.18 -13.14 20.01
N ASP A 262 -26.33 -13.95 21.06
CA ASP A 262 -27.41 -13.86 22.07
C ASP A 262 -27.26 -12.65 23.01
N LYS A 263 -26.09 -12.01 23.04
CA LYS A 263 -25.81 -10.84 23.87
C LYS A 263 -25.90 -9.52 23.10
N LEU A 264 -25.99 -9.58 21.78
CA LEU A 264 -26.11 -8.38 20.95
C LEU A 264 -27.38 -7.60 21.24
N PRO A 265 -27.39 -6.29 21.17
CA PRO A 265 -26.29 -5.38 20.78
C PRO A 265 -25.39 -4.92 21.95
N SER A 266 -25.33 -5.66 23.03
CA SER A 266 -24.54 -5.31 24.23
C SER A 266 -23.16 -5.99 24.19
N HIS A 267 -22.11 -5.22 24.43
CA HIS A 267 -20.72 -5.67 24.25
C HIS A 267 -19.92 -5.71 25.55
N HIS A 268 -20.55 -6.06 26.69
CA HIS A 268 -19.87 -6.09 27.99
C HIS A 268 -18.55 -6.88 27.94
N GLY A 269 -17.50 -6.28 28.49
CA GLY A 269 -16.14 -6.83 28.55
C GLY A 269 -15.46 -6.93 27.18
N HIS A 270 -15.85 -6.09 26.21
CA HIS A 270 -15.18 -6.02 24.93
C HIS A 270 -13.77 -5.46 25.05
N GLU A 271 -13.52 -4.59 26.01
CA GLU A 271 -12.21 -3.98 26.29
C GLU A 271 -11.15 -5.07 26.55
N GLU A 272 -11.39 -5.98 27.49
CA GLU A 272 -10.47 -7.07 27.81
C GLU A 272 -10.26 -8.04 26.64
N ARG A 273 -11.32 -8.29 25.86
CA ARG A 273 -11.22 -9.11 24.65
C ARG A 273 -10.44 -8.41 23.55
N GLY A 274 -10.63 -7.08 23.44
CA GLY A 274 -9.92 -6.21 22.50
C GLY A 274 -8.41 -6.25 22.69
N VAL A 275 -7.95 -6.11 23.94
CA VAL A 275 -6.51 -6.19 24.28
C VAL A 275 -5.85 -7.45 23.70
N LYS A 276 -6.46 -8.63 23.88
CA LYS A 276 -5.91 -9.89 23.37
C LYS A 276 -5.84 -9.93 21.84
N LEU A 277 -6.79 -9.31 21.17
CA LEU A 277 -6.81 -9.22 19.70
C LEU A 277 -5.75 -8.25 19.20
N ILE A 278 -5.57 -7.11 19.86
CA ILE A 278 -4.51 -6.14 19.55
C ILE A 278 -3.13 -6.79 19.70
N GLU A 279 -2.88 -7.50 20.80
CA GLU A 279 -1.62 -8.22 21.00
C GLU A 279 -1.34 -9.23 19.90
N LYS A 280 -2.33 -10.05 19.51
CA LYS A 280 -2.22 -11.03 18.43
C LYS A 280 -1.92 -10.37 17.08
N LEU A 281 -2.64 -9.30 16.73
CA LEU A 281 -2.45 -8.55 15.49
C LEU A 281 -1.04 -7.96 15.44
N CYS A 282 -0.61 -7.29 16.51
CA CYS A 282 0.72 -6.69 16.59
C CYS A 282 1.83 -7.74 16.51
N ALA A 283 1.67 -8.89 17.18
CA ALA A 283 2.62 -9.99 17.12
C ALA A 283 2.70 -10.60 15.70
N ARG A 284 1.55 -10.82 15.03
CA ARG A 284 1.46 -11.38 13.67
C ARG A 284 2.24 -10.54 12.66
N TYR A 285 2.14 -9.21 12.73
CA TYR A 285 2.79 -8.31 11.79
C TYR A 285 4.06 -7.66 12.31
N ARG A 286 4.55 -8.08 13.50
CA ARG A 286 5.76 -7.52 14.13
C ARG A 286 5.69 -6.00 14.26
N ALA A 287 4.51 -5.50 14.64
CA ALA A 287 4.30 -4.08 14.87
C ALA A 287 5.23 -3.54 15.97
N PRO A 288 5.78 -2.33 15.86
CA PRO A 288 6.55 -1.71 16.93
C PRO A 288 5.72 -1.60 18.23
N ASN A 289 6.36 -1.83 19.37
CA ASN A 289 5.69 -1.86 20.67
C ASN A 289 4.87 -0.58 20.96
N GLN A 290 5.33 0.57 20.48
CA GLN A 290 4.64 1.86 20.67
C GLN A 290 3.20 1.85 20.12
N TYR A 291 2.98 1.20 18.98
CA TYR A 291 1.63 1.03 18.39
C TYR A 291 0.75 0.14 19.27
N ARG A 292 1.28 -0.99 19.72
CA ARG A 292 0.58 -1.93 20.60
C ARG A 292 0.21 -1.28 21.92
N ASP A 293 1.18 -0.64 22.59
CA ASP A 293 1.03 -0.13 23.93
C ASP A 293 -0.01 1.01 23.98
N LEU A 294 0.03 1.93 23.00
CA LEU A 294 -1.00 2.97 22.85
C LEU A 294 -2.38 2.37 22.56
N ALA A 295 -2.47 1.39 21.64
CA ALA A 295 -3.72 0.76 21.28
C ALA A 295 -4.39 0.05 22.47
N ILE A 296 -3.60 -0.62 23.32
CA ILE A 296 -4.09 -1.26 24.55
C ILE A 296 -4.62 -0.22 25.56
N GLN A 297 -3.97 0.95 25.66
CA GLN A 297 -4.42 2.01 26.56
C GLN A 297 -5.75 2.66 26.13
N VAL A 298 -6.04 2.63 24.85
CA VAL A 298 -7.25 3.25 24.26
C VAL A 298 -8.41 2.26 24.18
N SER A 299 -8.14 0.96 24.14
CA SER A 299 -9.13 -0.12 24.11
C SER A 299 -9.74 -0.34 25.50
#